data_d136d1ea0a7ebac381c976a81f456d3b
#
_entry.id   d136d1ea0a7ebac381c976a81f456d3b
#
_cell.length_a   1.000
_cell.length_b   1.000
_cell.length_c   1.000
_cell.angle_alpha   90.00
_cell.angle_beta   90.00
_cell.angle_gamma   90.00
#
_symmetry.space_group_name_H-M   'P 1'
#
loop_
_entity.id
_entity.type
_entity.pdbx_description
1 polymer ?
#
loop_
_entity_poly.entity_id
_entity_poly.type
_entity_poly.pdbx_seq_one_letter_code
_entity_poly.pdbx_strand_id
1 'polypeptide(L)'
;TEVARPEWYGVVELGQPKSERTYKVNSIEEKPTKPKSNTIATGLYMYKPTVWQHIDSLSTSDRGELEITDLNNAFLDDGNLVAENINGYWGDAGESIDVYVDTNVKWAEIQRSKND
;
A
#
# COMPACT_ATOMS: atom_id res chain seq x y z
N THR A 1 -2.11 -6.04 -0.83
CA THR A 1 -1.48 -7.37 -0.84
C THR A 1 -0.96 -7.75 0.54
N GLU A 2 -0.70 -9.04 0.79
CA GLU A 2 -0.13 -9.54 2.05
C GLU A 2 1.37 -9.83 1.87
N VAL A 3 2.15 -9.56 2.92
CA VAL A 3 3.60 -9.77 2.97
C VAL A 3 4.03 -10.42 4.29
N ALA A 4 5.24 -11.00 4.30
CA ALA A 4 5.80 -11.65 5.49
C ALA A 4 6.33 -10.66 6.54
N ARG A 5 6.71 -9.45 6.12
CA ARG A 5 7.28 -8.41 6.97
C ARG A 5 6.53 -7.08 6.80
N PRO A 6 5.29 -7.00 7.27
CA PRO A 6 4.45 -5.82 7.10
C PRO A 6 5.02 -4.57 7.80
N GLU A 7 5.82 -4.73 8.85
CA GLU A 7 6.45 -3.64 9.60
C GLU A 7 7.40 -2.76 8.78
N TRP A 8 7.69 -3.15 7.53
CA TRP A 8 8.54 -2.36 6.63
C TRP A 8 7.75 -1.41 5.73
N TYR A 9 6.43 -1.50 5.76
CA TYR A 9 5.51 -0.84 4.81
C TYR A 9 4.39 -0.10 5.52
N GLY A 10 3.61 0.62 4.75
CA GLY A 10 2.31 1.13 5.21
C GLY A 10 1.33 -0.02 5.40
N VAL A 11 1.02 -0.36 6.65
CA VAL A 11 0.13 -1.48 7.03
C VAL A 11 -1.32 -1.04 7.01
N VAL A 12 -2.15 -1.79 6.32
CA VAL A 12 -3.58 -1.52 6.15
C VAL A 12 -4.41 -2.54 6.92
N GLU A 13 -5.26 -2.07 7.82
CA GLU A 13 -6.30 -2.89 8.43
C GLU A 13 -7.58 -2.80 7.59
N LEU A 14 -7.92 -3.89 6.91
CA LEU A 14 -9.13 -3.96 6.11
C LEU A 14 -10.38 -4.11 6.98
N GLY A 15 -11.42 -3.36 6.65
CA GLY A 15 -12.73 -3.43 7.25
C GLY A 15 -13.72 -4.24 6.43
N GLN A 16 -14.97 -3.83 6.44
CA GLN A 16 -16.05 -4.52 5.73
C GLN A 16 -15.83 -4.51 4.21
N PRO A 17 -16.08 -5.66 3.53
CA PRO A 17 -16.04 -5.71 2.08
C PRO A 17 -17.13 -4.82 1.48
N LYS A 18 -16.79 -4.10 0.42
CA LYS A 18 -17.72 -3.33 -0.43
C LYS A 18 -18.04 -4.06 -1.73
N SER A 19 -17.10 -4.89 -2.19
CA SER A 19 -17.24 -5.78 -3.34
C SER A 19 -16.31 -6.98 -3.16
N GLU A 20 -16.16 -7.81 -4.18
CA GLU A 20 -15.28 -8.98 -4.17
C GLU A 20 -13.83 -8.66 -3.78
N ARG A 21 -13.31 -7.49 -4.20
CA ARG A 21 -11.92 -7.09 -3.96
C ARG A 21 -11.75 -5.75 -3.26
N THR A 22 -12.83 -5.00 -3.08
CA THR A 22 -12.80 -3.65 -2.50
C THR A 22 -13.25 -3.70 -1.05
N TYR A 23 -12.53 -3.07 -0.17
CA TYR A 23 -12.75 -3.06 1.27
C TYR A 23 -12.80 -1.63 1.81
N LYS A 24 -13.55 -1.41 2.86
CA LYS A 24 -13.33 -0.24 3.72
C LYS A 24 -11.95 -0.38 4.37
N VAL A 25 -11.31 0.73 4.68
CA VAL A 25 -10.10 0.77 5.48
C VAL A 25 -10.49 1.17 6.91
N ASN A 26 -10.04 0.39 7.90
CA ASN A 26 -10.22 0.71 9.31
C ASN A 26 -9.06 1.56 9.84
N SER A 27 -7.83 1.24 9.44
CA SER A 27 -6.64 2.00 9.78
C SER A 27 -5.54 1.79 8.74
N ILE A 28 -4.63 2.76 8.64
CA ILE A 28 -3.38 2.64 7.91
C ILE A 28 -2.26 3.25 8.76
N GLU A 29 -1.15 2.53 8.94
CA GLU A 29 -0.02 2.96 9.78
C GLU A 29 1.29 2.77 9.02
N GLU A 30 2.14 3.80 9.00
CA GLU A 30 3.46 3.73 8.37
C GLU A 30 4.44 2.97 9.26
N LYS A 31 5.01 1.89 8.74
CA LYS A 31 6.07 1.08 9.37
C LYS A 31 5.85 0.84 10.88
N PRO A 32 4.69 0.30 11.27
CA PRO A 32 4.37 0.12 12.68
C PRO A 32 5.27 -0.93 13.32
N THR A 33 5.69 -0.69 14.56
CA THR A 33 6.46 -1.68 15.33
C THR A 33 5.65 -2.92 15.71
N LYS A 34 4.33 -2.81 15.71
CA LYS A 34 3.37 -3.89 15.97
C LYS A 34 2.27 -3.86 14.92
N PRO A 35 2.49 -4.48 13.75
CA PRO A 35 1.51 -4.48 12.66
C PRO A 35 0.18 -5.10 13.08
N LYS A 36 -0.94 -4.46 12.71
CA LYS A 36 -2.29 -4.97 12.97
C LYS A 36 -2.74 -6.02 11.95
N SER A 37 -2.07 -6.09 10.81
CA SER A 37 -2.33 -7.05 9.74
C SER A 37 -1.06 -7.32 8.93
N ASN A 38 -1.12 -8.30 8.03
CA ASN A 38 -0.07 -8.55 7.04
C ASN A 38 -0.34 -7.85 5.71
N THR A 39 -1.46 -7.11 5.61
CA THR A 39 -1.84 -6.39 4.40
C THR A 39 -1.15 -5.04 4.34
N ILE A 40 -0.53 -4.75 3.20
CA ILE A 40 0.20 -3.51 2.98
C ILE A 40 -0.33 -2.71 1.80
N ALA A 41 -0.09 -1.40 1.81
CA ALA A 41 -0.23 -0.53 0.67
C ALA A 41 0.94 -0.74 -0.31
N THR A 42 0.64 -0.89 -1.60
CA THR A 42 1.62 -1.33 -2.62
C THR A 42 2.21 -0.20 -3.45
N GLY A 43 1.93 1.07 -3.10
CA GLY A 43 2.41 2.23 -3.85
C GLY A 43 1.57 2.58 -5.08
N LEU A 44 0.42 1.93 -5.28
CA LEU A 44 -0.56 2.31 -6.31
C LEU A 44 -1.72 3.05 -5.66
N TYR A 45 -1.85 4.33 -5.97
CA TYR A 45 -2.85 5.22 -5.38
C TYR A 45 -3.65 5.95 -6.45
N MET A 46 -4.95 6.12 -6.21
CA MET A 46 -5.83 6.94 -7.04
C MET A 46 -6.64 7.87 -6.15
N TYR A 47 -6.56 9.16 -6.41
CA TYR A 47 -7.22 10.19 -5.62
C TYR A 47 -8.18 11.04 -6.46
N LYS A 48 -9.18 11.56 -5.79
CA LYS A 48 -10.01 12.64 -6.34
C LYS A 48 -9.21 13.95 -6.43
N PRO A 49 -9.61 14.92 -7.23
CA PRO A 49 -8.94 16.23 -7.33
C PRO A 49 -8.78 16.98 -6.00
N THR A 50 -9.60 16.66 -4.97
CA THR A 50 -9.46 17.20 -3.61
C THR A 50 -8.14 16.82 -2.93
N VAL A 51 -7.35 15.92 -3.51
CA VAL A 51 -6.02 15.50 -3.01
C VAL A 51 -5.10 16.70 -2.78
N TRP A 52 -5.16 17.71 -3.64
CA TRP A 52 -4.31 18.89 -3.51
C TRP A 52 -4.58 19.67 -2.21
N GLN A 53 -5.86 19.76 -1.78
CA GLN A 53 -6.24 20.39 -0.54
C GLN A 53 -5.70 19.63 0.68
N HIS A 54 -5.73 18.30 0.63
CA HIS A 54 -5.14 17.46 1.69
C HIS A 54 -3.62 17.62 1.73
N ILE A 55 -2.94 17.58 0.58
CA ILE A 55 -1.47 17.77 0.51
C ILE A 55 -1.05 19.12 1.12
N ASP A 56 -1.75 20.20 0.80
CA ASP A 56 -1.47 21.53 1.33
C ASP A 56 -1.63 21.62 2.87
N SER A 57 -2.40 20.71 3.46
CA SER A 57 -2.65 20.65 4.91
C SER A 57 -1.75 19.67 5.66
N LEU A 58 -0.96 18.83 4.95
CA LEU A 58 -0.06 17.87 5.60
C LEU A 58 1.11 18.56 6.31
N SER A 59 1.51 17.98 7.41
CA SER A 59 2.75 18.31 8.10
C SER A 59 3.81 17.26 7.81
N THR A 60 5.07 17.64 7.90
CA THR A 60 6.19 16.69 7.79
C THR A 60 6.21 15.76 9.00
N SER A 61 6.52 14.48 8.75
CA SER A 61 6.75 13.48 9.79
C SER A 61 8.02 13.81 10.61
N ASP A 62 8.28 13.05 11.67
CA ASP A 62 9.52 13.12 12.46
C ASP A 62 10.78 12.88 11.60
N ARG A 63 10.62 12.27 10.42
CA ARG A 63 11.69 12.08 9.42
C ARG A 63 11.90 13.29 8.52
N GLY A 64 11.06 14.33 8.64
CA GLY A 64 11.10 15.53 7.81
C GLY A 64 10.51 15.35 6.43
N GLU A 65 9.71 14.31 6.20
CA GLU A 65 9.10 13.96 4.91
C GLU A 65 7.58 14.08 4.98
N LEU A 66 6.95 14.39 3.84
CA LEU A 66 5.49 14.24 3.67
C LEU A 66 5.20 12.78 3.37
N GLU A 67 4.48 12.12 4.28
CA GLU A 67 4.20 10.69 4.17
C GLU A 67 2.93 10.44 3.36
N ILE A 68 2.99 9.49 2.43
CA ILE A 68 1.80 9.05 1.69
C ILE A 68 0.76 8.42 2.62
N THR A 69 1.20 7.83 3.73
CA THR A 69 0.31 7.26 4.75
C THR A 69 -0.52 8.34 5.44
N ASP A 70 0.05 9.53 5.69
CA ASP A 70 -0.69 10.65 6.28
C ASP A 70 -1.73 11.21 5.30
N LEU A 71 -1.39 11.26 4.01
CA LEU A 71 -2.37 11.60 2.97
C LEU A 71 -3.53 10.59 2.94
N ASN A 72 -3.24 9.30 3.01
CA ASN A 72 -4.28 8.26 3.08
C ASN A 72 -5.14 8.40 4.35
N ASN A 73 -4.52 8.74 5.49
CA ASN A 73 -5.25 8.98 6.74
C ASN A 73 -6.21 10.18 6.62
N ALA A 74 -5.83 11.25 5.93
CA ALA A 74 -6.74 12.37 5.67
C ALA A 74 -8.00 11.92 4.89
N PHE A 75 -7.85 11.07 3.88
CA PHE A 75 -8.99 10.47 3.17
C PHE A 75 -9.77 9.45 4.03
N LEU A 76 -9.11 8.76 4.94
CA LEU A 76 -9.76 7.85 5.90
C LEU A 76 -10.64 8.64 6.87
N ASP A 77 -10.15 9.75 7.41
CA ASP A 77 -10.88 10.64 8.33
C ASP A 77 -12.11 11.24 7.65
N ASP A 78 -12.02 11.55 6.37
CA ASP A 78 -13.16 11.98 5.55
C ASP A 78 -14.16 10.84 5.22
N GLY A 79 -13.87 9.61 5.61
CA GLY A 79 -14.68 8.42 5.28
C GLY A 79 -14.64 8.01 3.80
N ASN A 80 -13.64 8.46 3.06
CA ASN A 80 -13.52 8.30 1.60
C ASN A 80 -12.42 7.33 1.17
N LEU A 81 -11.67 6.70 2.10
CA LEU A 81 -10.63 5.73 1.77
C LEU A 81 -11.22 4.33 1.58
N VAL A 82 -10.83 3.71 0.48
CA VAL A 82 -11.06 2.28 0.22
C VAL A 82 -9.77 1.64 -0.24
N ALA A 83 -9.63 0.35 0.03
CA ALA A 83 -8.52 -0.46 -0.47
C ALA A 83 -9.05 -1.50 -1.46
N GLU A 84 -8.35 -1.66 -2.57
CA GLU A 84 -8.60 -2.76 -3.50
C GLU A 84 -7.50 -3.81 -3.40
N ASN A 85 -7.88 -5.07 -3.21
CA ASN A 85 -6.92 -6.16 -3.14
C ASN A 85 -6.39 -6.48 -4.54
N ILE A 86 -5.07 -6.44 -4.71
CA ILE A 86 -4.42 -6.74 -5.97
C ILE A 86 -4.36 -8.25 -6.16
N ASN A 87 -4.95 -8.73 -7.26
CA ASN A 87 -4.79 -10.11 -7.71
C ASN A 87 -3.52 -10.25 -8.55
N GLY A 88 -2.54 -10.96 -8.03
CA GLY A 88 -1.31 -11.23 -8.76
C GLY A 88 -0.05 -10.99 -7.93
N TYR A 89 1.07 -11.17 -8.58
CA TYR A 89 2.37 -10.95 -7.98
C TYR A 89 2.63 -9.46 -7.77
N TRP A 90 3.11 -9.13 -6.58
CA TRP A 90 3.68 -7.83 -6.23
C TRP A 90 5.08 -8.06 -5.63
N GLY A 91 6.04 -7.21 -5.97
CA GLY A 91 7.38 -7.23 -5.43
C GLY A 91 7.94 -5.80 -5.33
N ASP A 92 8.61 -5.51 -4.22
CA ASP A 92 9.27 -4.22 -3.99
C ASP A 92 10.67 -4.23 -4.58
N ALA A 93 10.77 -3.97 -5.87
CA ALA A 93 12.05 -3.96 -6.58
C ALA A 93 13.01 -2.82 -6.12
N GLY A 94 12.55 -1.91 -5.28
CA GLY A 94 13.34 -0.80 -4.73
C GLY A 94 13.97 -1.07 -3.37
N GLU A 95 13.58 -2.16 -2.69
CA GLU A 95 13.99 -2.43 -1.32
C GLU A 95 15.49 -2.77 -1.20
N SER A 96 15.99 -3.70 -2.04
CA SER A 96 17.38 -4.13 -2.06
C SER A 96 17.76 -4.73 -3.41
N ILE A 97 19.06 -4.93 -3.65
CA ILE A 97 19.57 -5.61 -4.86
C ILE A 97 19.03 -7.05 -4.95
N ASP A 98 18.98 -7.77 -3.84
CA ASP A 98 18.50 -9.16 -3.81
C ASP A 98 17.01 -9.21 -4.17
N VAL A 99 16.19 -8.37 -3.57
CA VAL A 99 14.75 -8.28 -3.90
C VAL A 99 14.52 -7.81 -5.33
N TYR A 100 15.34 -6.91 -5.86
CA TYR A 100 15.30 -6.52 -7.26
C TYR A 100 15.53 -7.72 -8.20
N VAL A 101 16.57 -8.52 -7.93
CA VAL A 101 16.88 -9.71 -8.74
C VAL A 101 15.76 -10.73 -8.65
N ASP A 102 15.29 -11.06 -7.44
CA ASP A 102 14.22 -12.04 -7.21
C ASP A 102 12.91 -11.61 -7.89
N THR A 103 12.58 -10.32 -7.81
CA THR A 103 11.40 -9.75 -8.48
C THR A 103 11.47 -9.92 -10.00
N ASN A 104 12.65 -9.68 -10.62
CA ASN A 104 12.83 -9.85 -12.05
C ASN A 104 12.74 -11.33 -12.47
N VAL A 105 13.34 -12.24 -11.70
CA VAL A 105 13.25 -13.70 -11.94
C VAL A 105 11.78 -14.13 -11.88
N LYS A 106 11.07 -13.75 -10.81
CA LYS A 106 9.66 -14.11 -10.63
C LYS A 106 8.77 -13.55 -11.74
N TRP A 107 9.00 -12.31 -12.13
CA TRP A 107 8.27 -11.71 -13.24
C TRP A 107 8.51 -12.44 -14.58
N ALA A 108 9.76 -12.84 -14.86
CA ALA A 108 10.08 -13.61 -16.04
C ALA A 108 9.38 -14.99 -16.06
N GLU A 109 9.29 -15.67 -14.93
CA GLU A 109 8.53 -16.93 -14.79
C GLU A 109 7.05 -16.74 -15.12
N ILE A 110 6.42 -15.70 -14.54
CA ILE A 110 5.02 -15.36 -14.77
C ILE A 110 4.75 -15.06 -16.27
N GLN A 111 5.67 -14.34 -16.94
CA GLN A 111 5.50 -14.04 -18.37
C GLN A 111 5.65 -15.29 -19.25
N ARG A 112 6.54 -16.20 -18.92
CA ARG A 112 6.69 -17.47 -19.64
C ARG A 112 5.45 -18.35 -19.50
N SER A 113 4.89 -18.48 -18.30
CA SER A 113 3.69 -19.29 -18.06
C SER A 113 2.42 -18.77 -18.72
N LYS A 114 2.40 -17.53 -19.20
CA LYS A 114 1.27 -16.96 -19.95
C LYS A 114 1.35 -17.24 -21.46
N ASN A 115 2.52 -17.65 -21.94
CA ASN A 115 2.77 -17.89 -23.37
C ASN A 115 2.74 -19.40 -23.73
N ASP A 116 2.59 -20.26 -22.72
CA ASP A 116 2.32 -21.69 -22.85
C ASP A 116 0.82 -21.99 -22.74
#